data_668bd6ac68cca608fbfd0a9a4471fc53
#
_entry.id   668bd6ac68cca608fbfd0a9a4471fc53
#
_cell.length_a   1.000
_cell.length_b   1.000
_cell.length_c   1.000
_cell.angle_alpha   90.00
_cell.angle_beta   90.00
_cell.angle_gamma   90.00
#
_symmetry.space_group_name_H-M   'P 1'
#
loop_
_entity.id
_entity.type
_entity.pdbx_description
1 polymer ?
#
loop_
_entity_poly.entity_id
_entity_poly.type
_entity_poly.pdbx_seq_one_letter_code
_entity_poly.pdbx_strand_id
1 'polypeptide(L)'
;MAIKQNPLLAEAYSNLGNVYKERGQLQEALDNYRHAVRLKPDFIDGYINLAAALVAAGDMEGAVQAYVSALQYNPVSIKSDGKVPLYDFCLKLLAFFVS
;
A
#
# COMPACT_ATOMS: atom_id res chain seq x y z
N MET A 1 24.44 -5.55 -15.55
CA MET A 1 23.83 -4.33 -15.76
C MET A 1 22.75 -4.07 -14.75
N ALA A 2 22.87 -2.99 -14.17
CA ALA A 2 21.92 -2.66 -13.16
C ALA A 2 20.65 -2.25 -13.81
N ILE A 3 19.60 -2.90 -13.43
CA ILE A 3 18.34 -2.49 -13.87
C ILE A 3 17.98 -1.29 -13.09
N LYS A 4 17.90 -0.19 -13.76
CA LYS A 4 17.53 1.00 -13.09
C LYS A 4 16.17 0.87 -12.55
N GLN A 5 16.00 1.29 -11.33
CA GLN A 5 14.68 1.32 -10.79
C GLN A 5 13.94 2.40 -11.48
N ASN A 6 13.02 2.01 -12.29
CA ASN A 6 12.20 2.96 -13.04
C ASN A 6 10.95 3.25 -12.24
N PRO A 7 10.81 4.46 -11.68
CA PRO A 7 9.63 4.76 -10.88
C PRO A 7 8.34 4.62 -11.67
N LEU A 8 8.41 4.84 -12.97
CA LEU A 8 7.22 4.67 -13.78
C LEU A 8 6.80 3.21 -13.85
N LEU A 9 7.76 2.30 -13.75
CA LEU A 9 7.43 0.89 -13.76
C LEU A 9 6.68 0.50 -12.51
N ALA A 10 7.09 1.01 -11.36
CA ALA A 10 6.37 0.73 -10.13
C ALA A 10 4.95 1.27 -10.20
N GLU A 11 4.79 2.47 -10.73
CA GLU A 11 3.45 3.02 -10.89
C GLU A 11 2.61 2.20 -11.84
N ALA A 12 3.23 1.69 -12.90
CA ALA A 12 2.49 0.87 -13.86
C ALA A 12 1.96 -0.40 -13.20
N TYR A 13 2.76 -1.03 -12.38
CA TYR A 13 2.32 -2.22 -11.67
C TYR A 13 1.22 -1.89 -10.67
N SER A 14 1.33 -0.75 -9.99
CA SER A 14 0.29 -0.35 -9.06
C SER A 14 -1.02 -0.07 -9.79
N ASN A 15 -0.94 0.58 -10.94
CA ASN A 15 -2.13 0.83 -11.75
C ASN A 15 -2.75 -0.47 -12.24
N LEU A 16 -1.90 -1.41 -12.63
CA LEU A 16 -2.40 -2.71 -13.05
C LEU A 16 -3.11 -3.41 -11.89
N GLY A 17 -2.55 -3.29 -10.70
CA GLY A 17 -3.21 -3.82 -9.53
C GLY A 17 -4.59 -3.22 -9.33
N ASN A 18 -4.71 -1.91 -9.56
CA ASN A 18 -6.01 -1.25 -9.43
C ASN A 18 -7.02 -1.84 -10.43
N VAL A 19 -6.56 -2.12 -11.64
CA VAL A 19 -7.44 -2.71 -12.65
C VAL A 19 -7.93 -4.07 -12.19
N TYR A 20 -7.04 -4.91 -11.71
CA TYR A 20 -7.43 -6.22 -11.24
C TYR A 20 -8.38 -6.13 -10.04
N LYS A 21 -8.09 -5.19 -9.15
CA LYS A 21 -8.95 -5.02 -7.98
C LYS A 21 -10.36 -4.64 -8.39
N GLU A 22 -10.50 -3.75 -9.35
CA GLU A 22 -11.81 -3.36 -9.83
C GLU A 22 -12.55 -4.51 -10.49
N ARG A 23 -11.82 -5.47 -11.02
CA ARG A 23 -12.42 -6.64 -11.64
C ARG A 23 -12.72 -7.73 -10.64
N GLY A 24 -12.43 -7.50 -9.38
CA GLY A 24 -12.65 -8.53 -8.37
C GLY A 24 -11.55 -9.56 -8.29
N GLN A 25 -10.46 -9.37 -9.01
CA GLN A 25 -9.35 -10.32 -9.01
C GLN A 25 -8.32 -9.88 -7.98
N LEU A 26 -8.64 -10.12 -6.71
CA LEU A 26 -7.83 -9.60 -5.62
C LEU A 26 -6.43 -10.21 -5.57
N GLN A 27 -6.30 -11.50 -5.90
CA GLN A 27 -4.98 -12.12 -5.84
C GLN A 27 -4.04 -11.49 -6.86
N GLU A 28 -4.52 -11.28 -8.07
CA GLU A 28 -3.71 -10.63 -9.08
C GLU A 28 -3.39 -9.20 -8.69
N ALA A 29 -4.36 -8.53 -8.09
CA ALA A 29 -4.12 -7.16 -7.63
C ALA A 29 -3.02 -7.13 -6.58
N LEU A 30 -3.09 -8.03 -5.62
CA LEU A 30 -2.09 -8.10 -4.56
C LEU A 30 -0.71 -8.38 -5.13
N ASP A 31 -0.62 -9.30 -6.08
CA ASP A 31 0.66 -9.62 -6.68
C ASP A 31 1.27 -8.40 -7.35
N ASN A 32 0.45 -7.65 -8.07
CA ASN A 32 0.94 -6.46 -8.76
C ASN A 32 1.33 -5.36 -7.80
N TYR A 33 0.54 -5.16 -6.74
CA TYR A 33 0.90 -4.17 -5.74
C TYR A 33 2.20 -4.53 -5.03
N ARG A 34 2.37 -5.81 -4.70
CA ARG A 34 3.61 -6.24 -4.06
C ARG A 34 4.80 -6.05 -4.98
N HIS A 35 4.60 -6.30 -6.26
CA HIS A 35 5.66 -6.10 -7.23
C HIS A 35 6.04 -4.63 -7.29
N ALA A 36 5.05 -3.76 -7.25
CA ALA A 36 5.30 -2.32 -7.32
C ALA A 36 6.15 -1.85 -6.15
N VAL A 37 5.83 -2.26 -4.93
CA VAL A 37 6.58 -1.81 -3.78
C VAL A 37 7.95 -2.49 -3.69
N ARG A 38 8.09 -3.65 -4.34
CA ARG A 38 9.39 -4.29 -4.42
C ARG A 38 10.31 -3.54 -5.37
N LEU A 39 9.77 -3.04 -6.46
CA LEU A 39 10.52 -2.24 -7.40
C LEU A 39 10.90 -0.88 -6.84
N LYS A 40 10.02 -0.30 -6.04
CA LYS A 40 10.27 1.02 -5.46
C LYS A 40 9.87 0.96 -4.00
N PRO A 41 10.81 0.61 -3.11
CA PRO A 41 10.47 0.39 -1.71
C PRO A 41 9.91 1.62 -0.98
N ASP A 42 10.19 2.83 -1.48
CA ASP A 42 9.64 4.04 -0.87
C ASP A 42 8.39 4.53 -1.59
N PHE A 43 7.74 3.65 -2.33
CA PHE A 43 6.53 4.01 -3.08
C PHE A 43 5.34 3.99 -2.13
N ILE A 44 5.06 5.13 -1.53
CA ILE A 44 4.02 5.22 -0.49
C ILE A 44 2.66 4.82 -1.03
N ASP A 45 2.29 5.33 -2.20
CA ASP A 45 1.00 5.02 -2.79
C ASP A 45 0.85 3.53 -3.04
N GLY A 46 1.95 2.85 -3.37
CA GLY A 46 1.91 1.41 -3.58
C GLY A 46 1.53 0.67 -2.31
N TYR A 47 2.10 1.09 -1.19
CA TYR A 47 1.76 0.47 0.09
C TYR A 47 0.32 0.74 0.48
N ILE A 48 -0.17 1.96 0.21
CA ILE A 48 -1.55 2.29 0.52
C ILE A 48 -2.49 1.44 -0.30
N ASN A 49 -2.22 1.31 -1.58
CA ASN A 49 -3.04 0.47 -2.45
C ASN A 49 -2.99 -0.98 -2.03
N LEU A 50 -1.81 -1.44 -1.66
CA LEU A 50 -1.65 -2.81 -1.18
C LEU A 50 -2.47 -3.04 0.07
N ALA A 51 -2.41 -2.10 1.01
CA ALA A 51 -3.17 -2.23 2.24
C ALA A 51 -4.66 -2.27 1.96
N ALA A 52 -5.13 -1.41 1.07
CA ALA A 52 -6.55 -1.39 0.75
C ALA A 52 -6.99 -2.73 0.16
N ALA A 53 -6.18 -3.30 -0.70
CA ALA A 53 -6.50 -4.59 -1.28
C ALA A 53 -6.47 -5.71 -0.24
N LEU A 54 -5.54 -5.62 0.70
CA LEU A 54 -5.47 -6.60 1.77
C LEU A 54 -6.69 -6.54 2.66
N VAL A 55 -7.18 -5.33 2.95
CA VAL A 55 -8.42 -5.18 3.70
C VAL A 55 -9.57 -5.84 2.94
N ALA A 56 -9.64 -5.60 1.65
CA ALA A 56 -10.68 -6.18 0.83
C ALA A 56 -10.60 -7.70 0.81
N ALA A 57 -9.40 -8.23 0.92
CA ALA A 57 -9.20 -9.67 0.95
C ALA A 57 -9.39 -10.28 2.34
N GLY A 58 -9.61 -9.45 3.34
CA GLY A 58 -9.79 -9.94 4.70
C GLY A 58 -8.52 -10.11 5.48
N ASP A 59 -7.39 -9.68 4.94
CA ASP A 59 -6.10 -9.82 5.63
C ASP A 59 -5.77 -8.52 6.35
N MET A 60 -6.37 -8.34 7.51
CA MET A 60 -6.19 -7.10 8.27
C MET A 60 -4.77 -6.96 8.79
N GLU A 61 -4.17 -8.06 9.17
CA GLU A 61 -2.81 -8.02 9.68
C GLU A 61 -1.85 -7.54 8.59
N GLY A 62 -1.98 -8.10 7.40
CA GLY A 62 -1.15 -7.66 6.28
C GLY A 62 -1.39 -6.21 5.93
N ALA A 63 -2.64 -5.76 6.03
CA ALA A 63 -2.97 -4.37 5.75
C ALA A 63 -2.29 -3.44 6.74
N VAL A 64 -2.29 -3.79 8.01
CA VAL A 64 -1.63 -2.98 9.02
C VAL A 64 -0.13 -2.90 8.73
N GLN A 65 0.47 -4.02 8.36
CA GLN A 65 1.89 -4.02 8.04
C GLN A 65 2.20 -3.13 6.84
N ALA A 66 1.34 -3.13 5.85
CA ALA A 66 1.56 -2.29 4.68
C ALA A 66 1.45 -0.82 5.05
N TYR A 67 0.48 -0.45 5.88
CA TYR A 67 0.36 0.94 6.34
C TYR A 67 1.56 1.34 7.17
N VAL A 68 2.03 0.46 8.04
CA VAL A 68 3.22 0.77 8.84
C VAL A 68 4.41 0.99 7.94
N SER A 69 4.57 0.19 6.90
CA SER A 69 5.65 0.38 5.96
C SER A 69 5.56 1.74 5.28
N ALA A 70 4.35 2.13 4.89
CA ALA A 70 4.17 3.44 4.27
C ALA A 70 4.57 4.55 5.21
N LEU A 71 4.21 4.43 6.48
CA LEU A 71 4.54 5.46 7.47
C LEU A 71 6.03 5.57 7.69
N GLN A 72 6.75 4.46 7.59
CA GLN A 72 8.18 4.48 7.77
C GLN A 72 8.87 5.33 6.73
N TYR A 73 8.32 5.37 5.52
CA TYR A 73 8.93 6.11 4.44
C TYR A 73 8.45 7.53 4.35
N ASN A 74 7.33 7.86 4.99
CA ASN A 74 6.81 9.20 4.90
C ASN A 74 6.13 9.66 6.18
N PRO A 75 6.83 9.63 7.31
CA PRO A 75 6.22 10.08 8.56
C PRO A 75 6.00 11.58 8.58
N VAL A 76 6.79 12.33 7.81
CA VAL A 76 6.72 13.78 7.85
C VAL A 76 5.45 14.31 7.22
N SER A 77 4.94 13.66 6.22
CA SER A 77 3.73 14.15 5.57
C SER A 77 2.55 14.17 6.53
N ILE A 78 2.67 13.47 7.63
CA ILE A 78 1.63 13.41 8.62
C ILE A 78 1.35 14.78 9.19
N LYS A 79 2.39 15.55 9.48
CA LYS A 79 2.18 16.82 10.13
C LYS A 79 2.09 17.98 9.17
N SER A 80 2.36 17.79 7.92
CA SER A 80 2.47 18.93 7.03
C SER A 80 1.13 19.62 6.83
N ASP A 81 0.04 18.91 6.79
CA ASP A 81 -1.25 19.56 6.60
C ASP A 81 -2.24 19.21 7.70
N GLY A 82 -1.76 18.63 8.76
CA GLY A 82 -2.61 18.33 9.88
C GLY A 82 -3.59 17.22 9.64
N LYS A 83 -3.53 16.61 8.50
CA LYS A 83 -4.39 15.48 8.20
C LYS A 83 -3.59 14.24 8.10
N VAL A 84 -4.08 13.17 8.64
CA VAL A 84 -3.32 11.96 8.73
C VAL A 84 -4.17 10.79 8.27
N PRO A 85 -4.63 10.79 7.04
CA PRO A 85 -5.52 9.72 6.60
C PRO A 85 -4.88 8.35 6.75
N LEU A 86 -3.61 8.25 6.43
CA LEU A 86 -2.92 6.97 6.53
C LEU A 86 -2.80 6.53 7.97
N TYR A 87 -2.36 7.43 8.83
CA TYR A 87 -2.18 7.14 10.23
C TYR A 87 -3.53 6.81 10.89
N ASP A 88 -4.54 7.60 10.58
CA ASP A 88 -5.87 7.39 11.11
C ASP A 88 -6.42 6.04 10.71
N PHE A 89 -6.22 5.66 9.45
CA PHE A 89 -6.67 4.37 8.97
C PHE A 89 -5.95 3.25 9.71
N CYS A 90 -4.65 3.41 9.93
CA CYS A 90 -3.86 2.41 10.65
C CYS A 90 -4.38 2.24 12.07
N LEU A 91 -4.70 3.36 12.74
CA LEU A 91 -5.25 3.29 14.08
C LEU A 91 -6.59 2.58 14.11
N LYS A 92 -7.43 2.84 13.12
CA LYS A 92 -8.70 2.18 13.05
C LYS A 92 -8.56 0.68 12.86
N LEU A 93 -7.61 0.28 12.04
CA LEU A 93 -7.35 -1.13 11.84
C LEU A 93 -6.85 -1.78 13.11
N LEU A 94 -5.97 -1.11 13.84
CA LEU A 94 -5.47 -1.63 15.09
C LEU A 94 -6.58 -1.78 16.11
N ALA A 95 -7.47 -0.80 16.17
CA ALA A 95 -8.60 -0.88 17.06
C ALA A 95 -9.49 -2.05 16.71
N PHE A 96 -9.67 -2.28 15.44
CA PHE A 96 -10.48 -3.40 14.98
C PHE A 96 -9.87 -4.72 15.43
N PHE A 97 -8.56 -4.84 15.32
CA PHE A 97 -7.86 -6.03 15.75
C PHE A 97 -8.01 -6.27 17.23
N VAL A 98 -7.87 -5.21 18.01
CA VAL A 98 -7.87 -5.32 19.44
C VAL A 98 -9.25 -5.65 19.98
N SER A 99 -10.27 -5.15 19.36
CA SER A 99 -11.62 -5.45 19.80
C SER A 99 -12.03 -6.81 19.36
#